data_4c47adff241ee0f64d3db30f5a5a3521
#
_entry.id   4c47adff241ee0f64d3db30f5a5a3521
#
_cell.length_a   1.000
_cell.length_b   1.000
_cell.length_c   1.000
_cell.angle_alpha   90.00
_cell.angle_beta   90.00
_cell.angle_gamma   90.00
#
_symmetry.space_group_name_H-M   'P 1'
#
loop_
_entity.id
_entity.type
_entity.pdbx_description
1 polymer ?
#
loop_
_entity_poly.entity_id
_entity_poly.type
_entity_poly.pdbx_seq_one_letter_code
_entity_poly.pdbx_strand_id
1 'polypeptide(L)'
;MAKMNFGGVVEDVVTKEEFPLEKAREILKDETIAVIGYGIQGPGQAGNLRDNGFNVIVGQRQGKTYDKAVADGWVPGKTLFSIEEAAEKGTIICMLLSDAGQIAVWPKLKKYLTKGKTLYYSHGFAINWQDRTGVVPPEDVDVVMVAPKGSGTSLRTMFLEGRGLNCSYAIYQDATGKAEEKCIAFG
;
A
#
# COMPACT_ATOMS: atom_id res chain seq x y z
N MET A 1 -18.33 8.88 -9.54
CA MET A 1 -18.38 8.67 -8.06
C MET A 1 -19.80 8.91 -7.57
N ALA A 2 -20.31 8.00 -6.77
CA ALA A 2 -21.64 8.14 -6.15
C ALA A 2 -21.61 9.23 -5.07
N LYS A 3 -22.74 9.92 -4.87
CA LYS A 3 -22.90 10.85 -3.74
C LYS A 3 -23.63 10.13 -2.63
N MET A 4 -23.04 10.04 -1.44
CA MET A 4 -23.65 9.44 -0.26
C MET A 4 -23.74 10.44 0.88
N ASN A 5 -24.86 10.41 1.61
CA ASN A 5 -25.06 11.28 2.77
C ASN A 5 -24.71 10.53 4.06
N PHE A 6 -23.71 11.04 4.79
CA PHE A 6 -23.25 10.53 6.07
C PHE A 6 -23.67 11.49 7.19
N GLY A 7 -24.90 11.34 7.68
CA GLY A 7 -25.40 12.17 8.78
C GLY A 7 -25.50 13.67 8.49
N GLY A 8 -25.86 14.05 7.26
CA GLY A 8 -25.99 15.43 6.80
C GLY A 8 -24.80 15.96 5.99
N VAL A 9 -23.69 15.23 5.95
CA VAL A 9 -22.52 15.54 5.08
C VAL A 9 -22.56 14.65 3.84
N VAL A 10 -22.53 15.26 2.65
CA VAL A 10 -22.53 14.55 1.37
C VAL A 10 -21.08 14.38 0.92
N GLU A 11 -20.67 13.12 0.75
CA GLU A 11 -19.33 12.74 0.32
C GLU A 11 -19.36 12.04 -1.03
N ASP A 12 -18.25 12.14 -1.74
CA ASP A 12 -18.01 11.34 -2.95
C ASP A 12 -17.51 9.96 -2.57
N VAL A 13 -18.17 8.92 -3.10
CA VAL A 13 -17.86 7.52 -2.79
C VAL A 13 -17.64 6.77 -4.10
N VAL A 14 -16.56 5.97 -4.14
CA VAL A 14 -16.33 5.01 -5.22
C VAL A 14 -16.89 3.66 -4.79
N THR A 15 -17.76 3.08 -5.59
CA THR A 15 -18.35 1.76 -5.34
C THR A 15 -17.71 0.68 -6.21
N LYS A 16 -17.90 -0.59 -5.84
CA LYS A 16 -17.39 -1.72 -6.64
C LYS A 16 -18.01 -1.78 -8.04
N GLU A 17 -19.23 -1.28 -8.21
CA GLU A 17 -19.91 -1.22 -9.50
C GLU A 17 -19.28 -0.18 -10.41
N GLU A 18 -18.84 0.95 -9.86
CA GLU A 18 -18.17 2.02 -10.61
C GLU A 18 -16.70 1.70 -10.90
N PHE A 19 -16.08 0.89 -10.02
CA PHE A 19 -14.67 0.51 -10.13
C PHE A 19 -14.48 -0.99 -9.90
N PRO A 20 -14.84 -1.83 -10.87
CA PRO A 20 -14.71 -3.26 -10.76
C PRO A 20 -13.24 -3.72 -10.74
N LEU A 21 -13.00 -4.92 -10.19
CA LEU A 21 -11.66 -5.51 -10.05
C LEU A 21 -10.88 -5.59 -11.38
N GLU A 22 -11.58 -5.83 -12.48
CA GLU A 22 -10.98 -5.88 -13.83
C GLU A 22 -10.34 -4.55 -14.21
N LYS A 23 -10.97 -3.43 -13.85
CA LYS A 23 -10.43 -2.09 -14.06
C LYS A 23 -9.19 -1.86 -13.18
N ALA A 24 -9.21 -2.30 -11.92
CA ALA A 24 -8.05 -2.24 -11.05
C ALA A 24 -6.87 -3.06 -11.63
N ARG A 25 -7.15 -4.25 -12.13
CA ARG A 25 -6.15 -5.10 -12.79
C ARG A 25 -5.54 -4.45 -14.02
N GLU A 26 -6.34 -3.78 -14.85
CA GLU A 26 -5.84 -3.07 -16.03
C GLU A 26 -4.93 -1.90 -15.65
N ILE A 27 -5.29 -1.13 -14.63
CA ILE A 27 -4.49 0.02 -14.15
C ILE A 27 -3.17 -0.44 -13.55
N LEU A 28 -3.18 -1.53 -12.79
CA LEU A 28 -2.02 -1.99 -12.03
C LEU A 28 -1.26 -3.16 -12.71
N LYS A 29 -1.59 -3.52 -13.97
CA LYS A 29 -1.03 -4.70 -14.65
C LYS A 29 0.50 -4.70 -14.79
N ASP A 30 1.08 -3.52 -14.99
CA ASP A 30 2.52 -3.35 -15.20
C ASP A 30 3.26 -2.98 -13.90
N GLU A 31 2.53 -2.88 -12.79
CA GLU A 31 3.09 -2.49 -11.51
C GLU A 31 3.63 -3.69 -10.73
N THR A 32 4.74 -3.48 -10.04
CA THR A 32 5.24 -4.38 -8.99
C THR A 32 4.98 -3.75 -7.64
N ILE A 33 4.09 -4.34 -6.86
CA ILE A 33 3.68 -3.83 -5.57
C ILE A 33 4.61 -4.40 -4.48
N ALA A 34 5.47 -3.55 -3.94
CA ALA A 34 6.40 -3.90 -2.87
C ALA A 34 5.81 -3.55 -1.50
N VAL A 35 5.35 -4.54 -0.77
CA VAL A 35 4.84 -4.37 0.60
C VAL A 35 6.01 -4.36 1.57
N ILE A 36 6.36 -3.18 2.10
CA ILE A 36 7.44 -2.97 3.06
C ILE A 36 6.91 -3.09 4.47
N GLY A 37 7.26 -4.18 5.13
CA GLY A 37 6.79 -4.55 6.46
C GLY A 37 5.69 -5.61 6.43
N TYR A 38 5.89 -6.68 7.20
CA TYR A 38 4.96 -7.81 7.28
C TYR A 38 4.39 -7.95 8.71
N GLY A 39 4.09 -6.79 9.32
CA GLY A 39 3.53 -6.69 10.67
C GLY A 39 2.02 -6.95 10.71
N ILE A 40 1.22 -5.94 11.14
CA ILE A 40 -0.25 -6.09 11.29
C ILE A 40 -0.97 -5.92 9.94
N GLN A 41 -0.66 -4.89 9.17
CA GLN A 41 -1.31 -4.60 7.90
C GLN A 41 -0.72 -5.42 6.73
N GLY A 42 0.59 -5.66 6.74
CA GLY A 42 1.30 -6.32 5.63
C GLY A 42 0.71 -7.65 5.20
N PRO A 43 0.47 -8.63 6.10
CA PRO A 43 -0.10 -9.92 5.72
C PRO A 43 -1.46 -9.81 5.04
N GLY A 44 -2.34 -8.93 5.57
CA GLY A 44 -3.68 -8.74 5.01
C GLY A 44 -3.64 -8.11 3.63
N GLN A 45 -2.97 -6.98 3.49
CA GLN A 45 -2.90 -6.26 2.21
C GLN A 45 -2.13 -7.06 1.15
N ALA A 46 -0.93 -7.58 1.47
CA ALA A 46 -0.15 -8.37 0.52
C ALA A 46 -0.89 -9.63 0.07
N GLY A 47 -1.56 -10.34 1.01
CA GLY A 47 -2.34 -11.53 0.72
C GLY A 47 -3.53 -11.25 -0.18
N ASN A 48 -4.30 -10.19 0.11
CA ASN A 48 -5.47 -9.82 -0.70
C ASN A 48 -5.06 -9.40 -2.12
N LEU A 49 -4.02 -8.61 -2.26
CA LEU A 49 -3.49 -8.21 -3.57
C LEU A 49 -3.01 -9.43 -4.37
N ARG A 50 -2.24 -10.33 -3.75
CA ARG A 50 -1.77 -11.57 -4.39
C ARG A 50 -2.94 -12.43 -4.86
N ASP A 51 -3.94 -12.65 -4.01
CA ASP A 51 -5.08 -13.50 -4.32
C ASP A 51 -5.99 -12.87 -5.38
N ASN A 52 -5.96 -11.55 -5.55
CA ASN A 52 -6.58 -10.84 -6.67
C ASN A 52 -5.73 -10.85 -7.96
N GLY A 53 -4.56 -11.48 -7.96
CA GLY A 53 -3.72 -11.69 -9.14
C GLY A 53 -2.74 -10.56 -9.46
N PHE A 54 -2.50 -9.63 -8.53
CA PHE A 54 -1.48 -8.60 -8.71
C PHE A 54 -0.05 -9.13 -8.49
N ASN A 55 0.93 -8.49 -9.11
CA ASN A 55 2.33 -8.80 -8.91
C ASN A 55 2.84 -8.16 -7.61
N VAL A 56 2.93 -8.98 -6.57
CA VAL A 56 3.27 -8.54 -5.20
C VAL A 56 4.57 -9.16 -4.73
N ILE A 57 5.42 -8.34 -4.16
CA ILE A 57 6.61 -8.75 -3.42
C ILE A 57 6.57 -8.18 -2.00
N VAL A 58 7.26 -8.84 -1.07
CA VAL A 58 7.34 -8.42 0.32
C VAL A 58 8.77 -8.04 0.66
N GLY A 59 8.97 -6.88 1.28
CA GLY A 59 10.23 -6.42 1.85
C GLY A 59 10.20 -6.52 3.37
N GLN A 60 10.99 -7.42 3.95
CA GLN A 60 11.04 -7.64 5.39
C GLN A 60 12.45 -7.98 5.86
N ARG A 61 12.87 -7.40 7.00
CA ARG A 61 14.11 -7.78 7.66
C ARG A 61 14.01 -9.17 8.28
N GLN A 62 15.12 -9.89 8.35
CA GLN A 62 15.22 -11.20 9.01
C GLN A 62 14.68 -11.15 10.46
N GLY A 63 14.07 -12.25 10.91
CA GLY A 63 13.48 -12.44 12.24
C GLY A 63 12.06 -13.02 12.18
N LYS A 64 11.38 -13.07 13.31
CA LYS A 64 10.07 -13.74 13.47
C LYS A 64 9.02 -13.34 12.42
N THR A 65 9.01 -12.08 12.02
CA THR A 65 8.06 -11.57 11.02
C THR A 65 8.43 -12.03 9.60
N TYR A 66 9.73 -12.18 9.33
CA TYR A 66 10.20 -12.78 8.08
C TYR A 66 9.83 -14.26 8.01
N ASP A 67 10.06 -15.01 9.12
CA ASP A 67 9.71 -16.43 9.20
C ASP A 67 8.19 -16.63 9.01
N LYS A 68 7.39 -15.72 9.57
CA LYS A 68 5.94 -15.69 9.31
C LYS A 68 5.63 -15.49 7.83
N ALA A 69 6.30 -14.57 7.14
CA ALA A 69 6.10 -14.37 5.71
C ALA A 69 6.42 -15.64 4.90
N VAL A 70 7.50 -16.34 5.25
CA VAL A 70 7.85 -17.65 4.64
C VAL A 70 6.74 -18.66 4.89
N ALA A 71 6.22 -18.76 6.11
CA ALA A 71 5.13 -19.68 6.46
C ALA A 71 3.83 -19.35 5.71
N ASP A 72 3.57 -18.06 5.41
CA ASP A 72 2.43 -17.59 4.62
C ASP A 72 2.64 -17.77 3.09
N GLY A 73 3.75 -18.43 2.68
CA GLY A 73 4.03 -18.81 1.29
C GLY A 73 4.81 -17.77 0.46
N TRP A 74 5.39 -16.73 1.09
CA TRP A 74 6.32 -15.84 0.41
C TRP A 74 7.69 -16.50 0.27
N VAL A 75 8.26 -16.49 -0.93
CA VAL A 75 9.45 -17.26 -1.29
C VAL A 75 10.69 -16.37 -1.27
N PRO A 76 11.69 -16.65 -0.41
CA PRO A 76 12.96 -15.92 -0.37
C PRO A 76 13.63 -15.84 -1.76
N GLY A 77 14.06 -14.66 -2.14
CA GLY A 77 14.72 -14.40 -3.42
C GLY A 77 13.79 -14.39 -4.65
N LYS A 78 12.48 -14.64 -4.46
CA LYS A 78 11.48 -14.58 -5.55
C LYS A 78 10.36 -13.57 -5.25
N THR A 79 9.71 -13.71 -4.08
CA THR A 79 8.61 -12.84 -3.65
C THR A 79 8.83 -12.26 -2.25
N LEU A 80 9.90 -12.67 -1.57
CA LEU A 80 10.32 -12.14 -0.27
C LEU A 80 11.80 -11.71 -0.34
N PHE A 81 12.04 -10.45 -0.04
CA PHE A 81 13.32 -9.77 -0.17
C PHE A 81 13.67 -8.99 1.11
N SER A 82 14.88 -8.44 1.17
CA SER A 82 15.19 -7.35 2.09
C SER A 82 14.32 -6.13 1.79
N ILE A 83 14.21 -5.21 2.73
CA ILE A 83 13.44 -3.97 2.54
C ILE A 83 13.97 -3.18 1.33
N GLU A 84 15.29 -3.07 1.26
CA GLU A 84 15.99 -2.34 0.21
C GLU A 84 15.78 -2.96 -1.18
N GLU A 85 15.95 -4.27 -1.30
CA GLU A 85 15.75 -4.99 -2.57
C GLU A 85 14.29 -4.92 -3.04
N ALA A 86 13.33 -5.03 -2.12
CA ALA A 86 11.92 -4.89 -2.46
C ALA A 86 11.59 -3.46 -2.92
N ALA A 87 12.13 -2.43 -2.26
CA ALA A 87 11.95 -1.03 -2.66
C ALA A 87 12.60 -0.72 -4.02
N GLU A 88 13.74 -1.34 -4.33
CA GLU A 88 14.39 -1.22 -5.64
C GLU A 88 13.52 -1.81 -6.75
N LYS A 89 13.00 -3.01 -6.54
CA LYS A 89 12.20 -3.78 -7.52
C LYS A 89 10.78 -3.24 -7.69
N GLY A 90 10.19 -2.72 -6.63
CA GLY A 90 8.82 -2.23 -6.64
C GLY A 90 8.66 -0.94 -7.44
N THR A 91 7.52 -0.80 -8.09
CA THR A 91 7.06 0.45 -8.72
C THR A 91 6.06 1.17 -7.81
N ILE A 92 5.32 0.42 -6.99
CA ILE A 92 4.49 0.93 -5.90
C ILE A 92 5.07 0.42 -4.58
N ILE A 93 5.49 1.34 -3.72
CA ILE A 93 6.15 1.05 -2.44
C ILE A 93 5.14 1.26 -1.31
N CYS A 94 4.61 0.18 -0.75
CA CYS A 94 3.64 0.22 0.34
C CYS A 94 4.36 0.25 1.70
N MET A 95 4.41 1.41 2.35
CA MET A 95 5.04 1.62 3.65
C MET A 95 4.13 1.15 4.78
N LEU A 96 4.19 -0.14 5.12
CA LEU A 96 3.34 -0.76 6.15
C LEU A 96 4.12 -1.10 7.44
N LEU A 97 5.22 -0.42 7.67
CA LEU A 97 5.96 -0.44 8.93
C LEU A 97 5.26 0.43 9.99
N SER A 98 5.60 0.22 11.26
CA SER A 98 5.26 1.18 12.32
C SER A 98 5.94 2.53 12.06
N ASP A 99 5.43 3.62 12.66
CA ASP A 99 5.99 4.96 12.47
C ASP A 99 7.49 5.01 12.79
N ALA A 100 7.90 4.42 13.91
CA ALA A 100 9.32 4.30 14.24
C ALA A 100 10.11 3.48 13.22
N GLY A 101 9.50 2.44 12.65
CA GLY A 101 10.09 1.64 11.59
C GLY A 101 10.25 2.43 10.29
N GLN A 102 9.26 3.24 9.93
CA GLN A 102 9.31 4.11 8.75
C GLN A 102 10.44 5.14 8.88
N ILE A 103 10.52 5.81 10.01
CA ILE A 103 11.60 6.78 10.30
C ILE A 103 12.98 6.11 10.20
N ALA A 104 13.14 4.93 10.81
CA ALA A 104 14.42 4.22 10.84
C ALA A 104 14.90 3.73 9.45
N VAL A 105 13.98 3.32 8.57
CA VAL A 105 14.34 2.82 7.23
C VAL A 105 14.44 3.93 6.18
N TRP A 106 13.78 5.07 6.40
CA TRP A 106 13.64 6.13 5.42
C TRP A 106 14.97 6.59 4.79
N PRO A 107 16.05 6.86 5.55
CA PRO A 107 17.32 7.29 4.96
C PRO A 107 17.91 6.32 3.94
N LYS A 108 17.65 5.01 4.10
CA LYS A 108 18.10 3.97 3.17
C LYS A 108 17.13 3.72 2.04
N LEU A 109 15.82 3.87 2.30
CA LEU A 109 14.77 3.55 1.35
C LEU A 109 14.57 4.67 0.33
N LYS A 110 14.69 5.95 0.75
CA LYS A 110 14.42 7.13 -0.09
C LYS A 110 15.11 7.09 -1.46
N LYS A 111 16.33 6.59 -1.55
CA LYS A 111 17.11 6.52 -2.80
C LYS A 111 16.49 5.60 -3.87
N TYR A 112 15.61 4.68 -3.46
CA TYR A 112 14.91 3.76 -4.38
C TYR A 112 13.56 4.33 -4.85
N LEU A 113 13.11 5.45 -4.30
CA LEU A 113 11.96 6.19 -4.78
C LEU A 113 12.38 7.06 -5.97
N THR A 114 12.50 6.43 -7.11
CA THR A 114 12.87 7.10 -8.36
C THR A 114 11.64 7.63 -9.08
N LYS A 115 11.85 8.56 -10.01
CA LYS A 115 10.81 9.22 -10.80
C LYS A 115 9.74 8.25 -11.31
N GLY A 116 8.49 8.61 -11.11
CA GLY A 116 7.32 7.86 -11.59
C GLY A 116 6.87 6.71 -10.71
N LYS A 117 7.61 6.36 -9.64
CA LYS A 117 7.16 5.41 -8.65
C LYS A 117 6.05 6.00 -7.78
N THR A 118 5.30 5.13 -7.12
CA THR A 118 4.26 5.51 -6.17
C THR A 118 4.64 5.09 -4.76
N LEU A 119 4.57 6.01 -3.82
CA LEU A 119 4.72 5.77 -2.39
C LEU A 119 3.33 5.70 -1.75
N TYR A 120 3.00 4.57 -1.17
CA TYR A 120 1.69 4.27 -0.60
C TYR A 120 1.75 4.15 0.92
N TYR A 121 0.74 4.69 1.57
CA TYR A 121 0.53 4.59 3.02
C TYR A 121 -0.88 4.09 3.36
N SER A 122 -1.03 3.46 4.54
CA SER A 122 -2.34 3.14 5.13
C SER A 122 -2.77 4.12 6.22
N HIS A 123 -1.90 5.05 6.60
CA HIS A 123 -2.19 6.21 7.46
C HIS A 123 -1.16 7.33 7.20
N GLY A 124 -1.59 8.57 7.39
CA GLY A 124 -0.82 9.75 6.97
C GLY A 124 0.20 10.30 7.99
N PHE A 125 0.49 9.62 9.12
CA PHE A 125 1.31 10.18 10.20
C PHE A 125 2.68 10.65 9.70
N ALA A 126 3.41 9.80 8.99
CA ALA A 126 4.77 10.12 8.53
C ALA A 126 4.79 11.35 7.61
N ILE A 127 3.79 11.50 6.74
CA ILE A 127 3.68 12.59 5.77
C ILE A 127 3.18 13.89 6.44
N ASN A 128 2.22 13.79 7.35
CA ASN A 128 1.69 14.98 8.03
C ASN A 128 2.69 15.63 9.01
N TRP A 129 3.66 14.86 9.51
CA TRP A 129 4.65 15.29 10.49
C TRP A 129 6.08 15.21 9.94
N GLN A 130 6.30 15.59 8.69
CA GLN A 130 7.61 15.51 8.02
C GLN A 130 8.72 16.23 8.76
N ASP A 131 8.41 17.35 9.40
CA ASP A 131 9.34 18.13 10.25
C ASP A 131 9.88 17.30 11.44
N ARG A 132 9.11 16.35 11.93
CA ARG A 132 9.47 15.47 13.06
C ARG A 132 9.97 14.11 12.61
N THR A 133 9.39 13.56 11.56
CA THR A 133 9.72 12.22 11.08
C THR A 133 10.90 12.19 10.13
N GLY A 134 11.20 13.29 9.45
CA GLY A 134 12.18 13.36 8.39
C GLY A 134 11.77 12.60 7.11
N VAL A 135 10.53 12.10 7.05
CA VAL A 135 10.01 11.35 5.90
C VAL A 135 9.48 12.34 4.86
N VAL A 136 10.40 12.81 4.03
CA VAL A 136 10.10 13.77 2.94
C VAL A 136 10.26 13.04 1.60
N PRO A 137 9.15 12.74 0.90
CA PRO A 137 9.19 12.09 -0.42
C PRO A 137 9.88 12.96 -1.47
N PRO A 138 10.50 12.37 -2.50
CA PRO A 138 10.93 13.10 -3.70
C PRO A 138 9.73 13.74 -4.42
N GLU A 139 9.96 14.88 -5.10
CA GLU A 139 8.89 15.62 -5.81
C GLU A 139 8.37 14.91 -7.07
N ASP A 140 9.14 13.97 -7.61
CA ASP A 140 8.87 13.25 -8.86
C ASP A 140 8.25 11.86 -8.67
N VAL A 141 7.71 11.57 -7.48
CA VAL A 141 6.95 10.35 -7.17
C VAL A 141 5.51 10.67 -6.77
N ASP A 142 4.59 9.75 -7.02
CA ASP A 142 3.24 9.85 -6.47
C ASP A 142 3.25 9.51 -4.98
N VAL A 143 2.44 10.18 -4.18
CA VAL A 143 2.24 9.84 -2.76
C VAL A 143 0.76 9.74 -2.47
N VAL A 144 0.33 8.53 -2.11
CA VAL A 144 -1.07 8.18 -1.94
C VAL A 144 -1.32 7.47 -0.61
N MET A 145 -2.56 7.51 -0.16
CA MET A 145 -3.00 6.79 1.02
C MET A 145 -4.31 6.06 0.74
N VAL A 146 -4.38 4.79 1.13
CA VAL A 146 -5.65 4.07 1.30
C VAL A 146 -5.69 3.54 2.73
N ALA A 147 -6.62 4.07 3.52
CA ALA A 147 -6.76 3.79 4.94
C ALA A 147 -7.95 2.86 5.20
N PRO A 148 -7.74 1.54 5.33
CA PRO A 148 -8.80 0.60 5.65
C PRO A 148 -9.36 0.90 7.05
N LYS A 149 -10.69 0.78 7.20
CA LYS A 149 -11.38 1.04 8.47
C LYS A 149 -11.40 -0.22 9.35
N GLY A 150 -10.24 -0.87 9.50
CA GLY A 150 -10.05 -2.05 10.33
C GLY A 150 -8.61 -2.53 10.37
N SER A 151 -8.36 -3.53 11.23
CA SER A 151 -7.04 -4.16 11.33
C SER A 151 -6.70 -4.98 10.08
N GLY A 152 -5.42 -5.25 9.85
CA GLY A 152 -4.99 -6.13 8.77
C GLY A 152 -5.56 -7.54 8.89
N THR A 153 -5.79 -8.03 10.10
CA THR A 153 -6.47 -9.31 10.34
C THR A 153 -7.92 -9.27 9.89
N SER A 154 -8.67 -8.23 10.29
CA SER A 154 -10.06 -8.05 9.86
C SER A 154 -10.17 -7.90 8.35
N LEU A 155 -9.28 -7.13 7.74
CA LEU A 155 -9.20 -6.95 6.29
C LEU A 155 -9.04 -8.31 5.57
N ARG A 156 -8.12 -9.16 6.05
CA ARG A 156 -7.88 -10.48 5.48
C ARG A 156 -9.06 -11.43 5.69
N THR A 157 -9.61 -11.49 6.90
CA THR A 157 -10.74 -12.36 7.22
C THR A 157 -11.96 -12.01 6.37
N MET A 158 -12.33 -10.74 6.30
CA MET A 158 -13.47 -10.30 5.50
C MET A 158 -13.28 -10.57 4.01
N PHE A 159 -12.08 -10.40 3.50
CA PHE A 159 -11.76 -10.74 2.11
C PHE A 159 -11.99 -12.23 1.83
N LEU A 160 -11.48 -13.12 2.69
CA LEU A 160 -11.67 -14.57 2.54
C LEU A 160 -13.13 -15.01 2.64
N GLU A 161 -13.96 -14.23 3.33
CA GLU A 161 -15.42 -14.42 3.41
C GLU A 161 -16.19 -13.79 2.22
N GLY A 162 -15.48 -13.26 1.22
CA GLY A 162 -16.10 -12.58 0.08
C GLY A 162 -16.69 -11.19 0.42
N ARG A 163 -16.31 -10.62 1.56
CA ARG A 163 -16.69 -9.28 2.02
C ARG A 163 -15.52 -8.31 1.86
N GLY A 164 -15.76 -7.02 2.11
CA GLY A 164 -14.74 -5.98 2.11
C GLY A 164 -14.82 -5.10 3.36
N LEU A 165 -13.80 -4.29 3.55
CA LEU A 165 -13.79 -3.18 4.50
C LEU A 165 -13.89 -1.87 3.74
N ASN A 166 -14.66 -0.92 4.26
CA ASN A 166 -14.60 0.45 3.75
C ASN A 166 -13.20 1.02 3.99
N CYS A 167 -12.75 1.85 3.07
CA CYS A 167 -11.51 2.60 3.22
C CYS A 167 -11.75 4.10 2.92
N SER A 168 -10.83 4.94 3.35
CA SER A 168 -10.70 6.30 2.84
C SER A 168 -9.44 6.38 2.01
N TYR A 169 -9.46 7.19 0.95
CA TYR A 169 -8.26 7.44 0.16
C TYR A 169 -7.90 8.94 0.15
N ALA A 170 -6.64 9.23 -0.08
CA ALA A 170 -6.15 10.59 -0.26
C ALA A 170 -4.92 10.58 -1.18
N ILE A 171 -4.78 11.66 -1.95
CA ILE A 171 -3.62 11.94 -2.77
C ILE A 171 -2.88 13.12 -2.12
N TYR A 172 -1.64 12.88 -1.69
CA TYR A 172 -0.77 13.93 -1.17
C TYR A 172 0.02 14.60 -2.30
N GLN A 173 0.49 13.79 -3.26
CA GLN A 173 1.30 14.23 -4.39
C GLN A 173 0.97 13.39 -5.63
N ASP A 174 0.73 14.07 -6.74
CA ASP A 174 0.47 13.46 -8.06
C ASP A 174 1.51 13.97 -9.05
N ALA A 175 2.65 13.28 -9.10
CA ALA A 175 3.75 13.63 -10.00
C ALA A 175 3.57 13.04 -11.41
N THR A 176 2.77 11.98 -11.55
CA THR A 176 2.57 11.26 -12.81
C THR A 176 1.26 11.62 -13.51
N GLY A 177 0.31 12.29 -12.84
CA GLY A 177 -1.06 12.49 -13.30
C GLY A 177 -1.93 11.22 -13.21
N LYS A 178 -1.45 10.18 -12.49
CA LYS A 178 -2.11 8.87 -12.36
C LYS A 178 -2.31 8.43 -10.91
N ALA A 179 -1.96 9.29 -9.95
CA ALA A 179 -1.99 8.93 -8.54
C ALA A 179 -3.41 8.56 -8.07
N GLU A 180 -4.44 9.28 -8.52
CA GLU A 180 -5.82 9.01 -8.11
C GLU A 180 -6.31 7.65 -8.64
N GLU A 181 -6.11 7.35 -9.92
CA GLU A 181 -6.57 6.07 -10.49
C GLU A 181 -5.88 4.87 -9.84
N LYS A 182 -4.56 4.97 -9.55
CA LYS A 182 -3.81 3.95 -8.81
C LYS A 182 -4.32 3.82 -7.37
N CYS A 183 -4.57 4.95 -6.71
CA CYS A 183 -5.07 4.99 -5.34
C CYS A 183 -6.44 4.28 -5.22
N ILE A 184 -7.37 4.58 -6.13
CA ILE A 184 -8.69 3.94 -6.16
C ILE A 184 -8.56 2.45 -6.51
N ALA A 185 -7.65 2.07 -7.42
CA ALA A 185 -7.43 0.67 -7.77
C ALA A 185 -6.91 -0.18 -6.60
N PHE A 186 -6.32 0.43 -5.59
CA PHE A 186 -5.89 -0.22 -4.34
C PHE A 186 -7.03 -0.39 -3.33
N GLY A 187 -8.03 0.49 -3.32
CA GLY A 187 -9.16 0.52 -2.38
C GLY A 187 -10.25 -0.46 -2.70
#